data_ceb6cc4ae9b6818c04293771c35ede40
#
_entry.id   ceb6cc4ae9b6818c04293771c35ede40
#
_cell.length_a   1.000
_cell.length_b   1.000
_cell.length_c   1.000
_cell.angle_alpha   90.00
_cell.angle_beta   90.00
_cell.angle_gamma   90.00
#
_symmetry.space_group_name_H-M   'P 1'
#
loop_
_entity.id
_entity.type
_entity.pdbx_description
1 polymer ?
#
loop_
_entity_poly.entity_id
_entity_poly.type
_entity_poly.pdbx_seq_one_letter_code
_entity_poly.pdbx_strand_id
1 'polypeptide(L)'
;FLSEIIGAKSWEGQRHWNMESIYEYGARAGFWRLREIFDAKGIPITIYGVAEALVRSPVQVKAMIDSGWEIASHGLKWIEYKDFPFTKEKQFFHKAIKLHEAVTGSKPSGWYLGRCSANTIKIACEYGNFDYISDSYADDLPYWYNNGSQDNLIIPYTLDVNDMRFATNQGFNSGTQFYDYLKD
;
A
#
# COMPACT_ATOMS: atom_id res chain seq x y z
N PHE A 1 -6.42 -13.62 -0.86
CA PHE A 1 -5.35 -14.09 0.00
C PHE A 1 -5.36 -15.57 0.10
N LEU A 2 -4.36 -15.98 0.26
CA LEU A 2 -3.53 -17.00 -0.14
C LEU A 2 -3.59 -18.15 0.89
N SER A 3 -2.94 -18.09 1.95
CA SER A 3 -3.01 -18.99 3.09
C SER A 3 -2.23 -18.38 4.26
N GLU A 4 -2.27 -18.97 5.43
CA GLU A 4 -1.43 -18.61 6.57
C GLU A 4 0.06 -18.91 6.35
N ILE A 5 0.38 -19.61 5.27
CA ILE A 5 1.76 -19.90 4.85
C ILE A 5 2.16 -18.91 3.77
N ILE A 6 3.18 -18.11 4.02
CA ILE A 6 3.70 -17.15 3.05
C ILE A 6 4.17 -17.88 1.79
N GLY A 7 3.73 -17.37 0.63
CA GLY A 7 4.02 -17.96 -0.68
C GLY A 7 3.11 -19.12 -1.09
N ALA A 8 2.20 -19.57 -0.23
CA ALA A 8 1.21 -20.57 -0.65
C ALA A 8 0.17 -19.96 -1.60
N LYS A 9 -0.41 -20.82 -2.44
CA LYS A 9 -1.45 -20.41 -3.39
C LYS A 9 -2.78 -20.17 -2.69
N SER A 10 -3.57 -19.21 -3.19
CA SER A 10 -4.95 -19.03 -2.75
C SER A 10 -5.81 -20.25 -3.08
N TRP A 11 -6.86 -20.46 -2.30
CA TRP A 11 -7.89 -21.41 -2.62
C TRP A 11 -8.82 -20.83 -3.70
N GLU A 12 -8.76 -21.36 -4.89
CA GLU A 12 -9.58 -20.86 -5.99
C GLU A 12 -11.07 -21.17 -5.77
N GLY A 13 -11.90 -20.14 -5.90
CA GLY A 13 -13.35 -20.26 -5.76
C GLY A 13 -13.85 -20.62 -4.36
N GLN A 14 -12.99 -20.63 -3.35
CA GLN A 14 -13.33 -20.99 -1.98
C GLN A 14 -12.87 -19.93 -0.99
N ARG A 15 -13.59 -19.81 0.13
CA ARG A 15 -13.17 -18.99 1.27
C ARG A 15 -12.12 -19.74 2.09
N HIS A 16 -11.12 -19.00 2.55
CA HIS A 16 -10.13 -19.48 3.51
C HIS A 16 -10.37 -18.82 4.87
N TRP A 17 -11.17 -19.48 5.71
CA TRP A 17 -11.64 -18.92 6.97
C TRP A 17 -10.52 -18.41 7.89
N ASN A 18 -9.45 -19.19 8.05
CA ASN A 18 -8.33 -18.79 8.92
C ASN A 18 -7.66 -17.52 8.41
N MET A 19 -7.45 -17.41 7.09
CA MET A 19 -6.88 -16.19 6.51
C MET A 19 -7.78 -14.98 6.69
N GLU A 20 -9.07 -15.14 6.43
CA GLU A 20 -10.05 -14.08 6.66
C GLU A 20 -10.03 -13.61 8.13
N SER A 21 -9.91 -14.54 9.09
CA SER A 21 -9.83 -14.20 10.53
C SER A 21 -8.55 -13.45 10.90
N ILE A 22 -7.42 -13.71 10.25
CA ILE A 22 -6.19 -12.92 10.44
C ILE A 22 -6.40 -11.47 10.00
N TYR A 23 -7.08 -11.25 8.86
CA TYR A 23 -7.40 -9.89 8.42
C TYR A 23 -8.40 -9.19 9.33
N GLU A 24 -9.38 -9.94 9.86
CA GLU A 24 -10.28 -9.39 10.87
C GLU A 24 -9.53 -8.97 12.14
N TYR A 25 -8.54 -9.74 12.58
CA TYR A 25 -7.71 -9.35 13.71
C TYR A 25 -6.99 -8.02 13.43
N GLY A 26 -6.41 -7.86 12.23
CA GLY A 26 -5.80 -6.60 11.80
C GLY A 26 -6.76 -5.42 11.89
N ALA A 27 -7.98 -5.58 11.37
CA ALA A 27 -9.00 -4.53 11.39
C ALA A 27 -9.59 -4.24 12.78
N ARG A 28 -9.73 -5.28 13.65
CA ARG A 28 -10.39 -5.17 14.97
C ARG A 28 -9.45 -4.82 16.09
N ALA A 29 -8.19 -5.18 16.01
CA ALA A 29 -7.20 -5.00 17.07
C ALA A 29 -5.92 -4.33 16.61
N GLY A 30 -5.25 -4.83 15.55
CA GLY A 30 -3.94 -4.38 15.12
C GLY A 30 -3.91 -2.91 14.73
N PHE A 31 -4.85 -2.50 13.89
CA PHE A 31 -4.99 -1.10 13.45
C PHE A 31 -5.10 -0.13 14.62
N TRP A 32 -5.94 -0.43 15.61
CA TRP A 32 -6.18 0.47 16.74
C TRP A 32 -5.00 0.59 17.68
N ARG A 33 -4.25 -0.50 17.88
CA ARG A 33 -3.01 -0.49 18.67
C ARG A 33 -1.93 0.36 17.99
N LEU A 34 -1.76 0.22 16.67
CA LEU A 34 -0.81 1.05 15.91
C LEU A 34 -1.22 2.52 15.95
N ARG A 35 -2.50 2.81 15.75
CA ARG A 35 -3.02 4.17 15.85
C ARG A 35 -2.73 4.81 17.21
N GLU A 36 -3.03 4.11 18.29
CA GLU A 36 -2.76 4.61 19.65
C GLU A 36 -1.27 4.96 19.85
N ILE A 37 -0.36 4.09 19.36
CA ILE A 37 1.09 4.32 19.47
C ILE A 37 1.52 5.53 18.64
N PHE A 38 1.07 5.63 17.41
CA PHE A 38 1.50 6.69 16.49
C PHE A 38 0.92 8.05 16.89
N ASP A 39 -0.36 8.10 17.25
CA ASP A 39 -1.01 9.33 17.71
C ASP A 39 -0.37 9.82 19.03
N ALA A 40 -0.13 8.92 20.00
CA ALA A 40 0.52 9.27 21.26
C ALA A 40 1.95 9.81 21.09
N LYS A 41 2.64 9.43 20.02
CA LYS A 41 4.01 9.87 19.72
C LYS A 41 4.07 11.01 18.70
N GLY A 42 2.95 11.41 18.11
CA GLY A 42 2.90 12.42 17.05
C GLY A 42 3.68 12.03 15.80
N ILE A 43 3.73 10.73 15.47
CA ILE A 43 4.47 10.24 14.29
C ILE A 43 3.59 10.41 13.04
N PRO A 44 4.08 11.14 12.01
CA PRO A 44 3.36 11.23 10.75
C PRO A 44 3.33 9.88 10.05
N ILE A 45 2.17 9.50 9.53
CA ILE A 45 1.94 8.20 8.89
C ILE A 45 1.36 8.40 7.51
N THR A 46 1.87 7.64 6.55
CA THR A 46 1.27 7.44 5.24
C THR A 46 0.67 6.03 5.16
N ILE A 47 -0.61 5.95 4.86
CA ILE A 47 -1.32 4.68 4.62
C ILE A 47 -1.41 4.43 3.12
N TYR A 48 -0.81 3.36 2.64
CA TYR A 48 -1.07 2.88 1.28
C TYR A 48 -2.39 2.12 1.25
N GLY A 49 -3.47 2.84 0.92
CA GLY A 49 -4.84 2.34 0.99
C GLY A 49 -5.30 1.67 -0.30
N VAL A 50 -5.58 0.36 -0.24
CA VAL A 50 -6.26 -0.36 -1.33
C VAL A 50 -7.72 0.12 -1.42
N ALA A 51 -8.13 0.68 -2.55
CA ALA A 51 -9.42 1.39 -2.65
C ALA A 51 -10.64 0.53 -2.25
N GLU A 52 -10.71 -0.74 -2.67
CA GLU A 52 -11.81 -1.63 -2.25
C GLU A 52 -11.75 -2.00 -0.75
N ALA A 53 -10.57 -1.97 -0.13
CA ALA A 53 -10.45 -2.17 1.31
C ALA A 53 -10.91 -0.92 2.09
N LEU A 54 -10.54 0.27 1.62
CA LEU A 54 -11.03 1.53 2.21
C LEU A 54 -12.56 1.60 2.21
N VAL A 55 -13.21 1.24 1.08
CA VAL A 55 -14.69 1.18 0.98
C VAL A 55 -15.30 0.24 2.04
N ARG A 56 -14.64 -0.86 2.35
CA ARG A 56 -15.12 -1.85 3.34
C ARG A 56 -14.82 -1.47 4.79
N SER A 57 -13.99 -0.46 5.01
CA SER A 57 -13.45 -0.11 6.33
C SER A 57 -13.72 1.36 6.70
N PRO A 58 -14.98 1.84 6.64
CA PRO A 58 -15.28 3.26 6.83
C PRO A 58 -14.89 3.78 8.22
N VAL A 59 -14.94 2.95 9.24
CA VAL A 59 -14.55 3.32 10.61
C VAL A 59 -13.04 3.58 10.71
N GLN A 60 -12.22 2.72 10.08
CA GLN A 60 -10.78 2.91 10.03
C GLN A 60 -10.40 4.11 9.15
N VAL A 61 -11.07 4.30 8.02
CA VAL A 61 -10.86 5.49 7.16
C VAL A 61 -11.12 6.77 7.94
N LYS A 62 -12.26 6.85 8.65
CA LYS A 62 -12.53 8.00 9.51
C LYS A 62 -11.43 8.22 10.54
N ALA A 63 -10.97 7.15 11.18
CA ALA A 63 -9.92 7.23 12.19
C ALA A 63 -8.59 7.73 11.61
N MET A 64 -8.19 7.31 10.40
CA MET A 64 -7.01 7.79 9.70
C MET A 64 -7.11 9.30 9.43
N ILE A 65 -8.28 9.76 8.93
CA ILE A 65 -8.55 11.18 8.66
C ILE A 65 -8.51 11.99 9.96
N ASP A 66 -9.15 11.50 11.03
CA ASP A 66 -9.18 12.18 12.33
C ASP A 66 -7.77 12.31 12.94
N SER A 67 -6.87 11.35 12.67
CA SER A 67 -5.45 11.40 13.08
C SER A 67 -4.57 12.26 12.18
N GLY A 68 -5.11 12.83 11.09
CA GLY A 68 -4.35 13.62 10.13
C GLY A 68 -3.34 12.81 9.31
N TRP A 69 -3.55 11.51 9.18
CA TRP A 69 -2.68 10.65 8.41
C TRP A 69 -2.89 10.82 6.90
N GLU A 70 -1.83 10.75 6.14
CA GLU A 70 -1.93 10.67 4.70
C GLU A 70 -2.52 9.31 4.29
N ILE A 71 -3.48 9.33 3.35
CA ILE A 71 -3.97 8.11 2.72
C ILE A 71 -3.58 8.19 1.24
N ALA A 72 -2.46 7.56 0.89
CA ALA A 72 -2.01 7.38 -0.48
C ALA A 72 -2.71 6.17 -1.12
N SER A 73 -2.74 6.12 -2.45
CA SER A 73 -3.40 5.03 -3.16
C SER A 73 -2.53 3.77 -3.23
N HIS A 74 -3.12 2.61 -2.95
CA HIS A 74 -2.53 1.30 -3.24
C HIS A 74 -3.33 0.55 -4.33
N GLY A 75 -3.78 1.29 -5.33
CA GLY A 75 -4.58 0.76 -6.42
C GLY A 75 -5.98 0.30 -6.02
N LEU A 76 -6.65 -0.37 -6.96
CA LEU A 76 -8.02 -0.84 -6.77
C LEU A 76 -8.09 -2.07 -5.86
N LYS A 77 -7.25 -3.06 -6.15
CA LYS A 77 -7.14 -4.35 -5.47
C LYS A 77 -5.68 -4.74 -5.35
N TRP A 78 -5.32 -5.42 -4.29
CA TRP A 78 -3.99 -5.99 -4.15
C TRP A 78 -3.89 -7.36 -4.85
N ILE A 79 -3.65 -7.34 -6.15
CA ILE A 79 -3.55 -8.51 -7.04
C ILE A 79 -2.38 -8.32 -8.00
N GLU A 80 -2.01 -9.37 -8.74
CA GLU A 80 -1.02 -9.28 -9.81
C GLU A 80 -1.57 -8.51 -11.02
N TYR A 81 -0.88 -7.47 -11.44
CA TYR A 81 -1.21 -6.65 -12.62
C TYR A 81 -0.34 -6.98 -13.83
N LYS A 82 0.71 -7.79 -13.69
CA LYS A 82 1.73 -8.05 -14.72
C LYS A 82 1.19 -8.39 -16.10
N ASP A 83 0.06 -9.09 -16.16
CA ASP A 83 -0.56 -9.55 -17.41
C ASP A 83 -1.77 -8.68 -17.83
N PHE A 84 -1.99 -7.53 -17.19
CA PHE A 84 -3.10 -6.65 -17.56
C PHE A 84 -2.80 -5.92 -18.86
N PRO A 85 -3.72 -5.95 -19.86
CA PRO A 85 -3.67 -5.01 -20.96
C PRO A 85 -3.77 -3.57 -20.45
N PHE A 86 -3.07 -2.64 -21.12
CA PHE A 86 -3.03 -1.22 -20.75
C PHE A 86 -4.41 -0.62 -20.46
N THR A 87 -5.39 -0.89 -21.33
CA THR A 87 -6.76 -0.37 -21.18
C THR A 87 -7.45 -0.87 -19.92
N LYS A 88 -7.26 -2.14 -19.56
CA LYS A 88 -7.84 -2.73 -18.34
C LYS A 88 -7.18 -2.14 -17.10
N GLU A 89 -5.86 -2.02 -17.09
CA GLU A 89 -5.15 -1.43 -15.95
C GLU A 89 -5.53 0.03 -15.76
N LYS A 90 -5.62 0.81 -16.85
CA LYS A 90 -6.07 2.20 -16.80
C LYS A 90 -7.50 2.34 -16.26
N GLN A 91 -8.41 1.42 -16.58
CA GLN A 91 -9.76 1.37 -16.00
C GLN A 91 -9.72 1.10 -14.48
N PHE A 92 -8.89 0.15 -14.03
CA PHE A 92 -8.71 -0.16 -12.62
C PHE A 92 -8.11 1.03 -11.87
N PHE A 93 -7.14 1.69 -12.47
CA PHE A 93 -6.52 2.90 -11.96
C PHE A 93 -7.56 4.00 -11.70
N HIS A 94 -8.33 4.39 -12.72
CA HIS A 94 -9.34 5.45 -12.56
C HIS A 94 -10.44 5.06 -11.57
N LYS A 95 -10.83 3.78 -11.53
CA LYS A 95 -11.78 3.29 -10.53
C LYS A 95 -11.22 3.40 -9.12
N ALA A 96 -9.93 3.09 -8.93
CA ALA A 96 -9.26 3.24 -7.65
C ALA A 96 -9.30 4.69 -7.16
N ILE A 97 -8.90 5.65 -8.00
CA ILE A 97 -8.92 7.08 -7.66
C ILE A 97 -10.35 7.54 -7.30
N LYS A 98 -11.34 7.17 -8.11
CA LYS A 98 -12.74 7.52 -7.85
C LYS A 98 -13.26 6.99 -6.52
N LEU A 99 -12.97 5.72 -6.19
CA LEU A 99 -13.38 5.12 -4.93
C LEU A 99 -12.63 5.73 -3.75
N HIS A 100 -11.33 5.99 -3.91
CA HIS A 100 -10.52 6.65 -2.90
C HIS A 100 -11.13 8.01 -2.54
N GLU A 101 -11.34 8.87 -3.53
CA GLU A 101 -11.93 10.20 -3.35
C GLU A 101 -13.33 10.12 -2.68
N ALA A 102 -14.15 9.14 -3.09
CA ALA A 102 -15.49 8.97 -2.53
C ALA A 102 -15.49 8.61 -1.04
N VAL A 103 -14.48 7.89 -0.53
CA VAL A 103 -14.45 7.43 0.86
C VAL A 103 -13.57 8.28 1.76
N THR A 104 -12.56 8.98 1.22
CA THR A 104 -11.65 9.83 1.99
C THR A 104 -12.01 11.32 1.90
N GLY A 105 -12.80 11.71 0.90
CA GLY A 105 -13.14 13.11 0.61
C GLY A 105 -12.09 13.85 -0.24
N SER A 106 -10.98 13.21 -0.61
CA SER A 106 -9.91 13.81 -1.43
C SER A 106 -9.27 12.79 -2.37
N LYS A 107 -8.68 13.28 -3.46
CA LYS A 107 -7.82 12.44 -4.31
C LYS A 107 -6.53 12.11 -3.56
N PRO A 108 -5.94 10.93 -3.79
CA PRO A 108 -4.65 10.58 -3.18
C PRO A 108 -3.53 11.48 -3.74
N SER A 109 -2.66 11.95 -2.87
CA SER A 109 -1.44 12.68 -3.25
C SER A 109 -0.30 11.73 -3.67
N GLY A 110 -0.26 10.52 -3.11
CA GLY A 110 0.74 9.50 -3.42
C GLY A 110 0.15 8.26 -4.09
N TRP A 111 0.98 7.59 -4.89
CA TRP A 111 0.65 6.34 -5.58
C TRP A 111 1.70 5.26 -5.35
N TYR A 112 1.25 4.08 -4.95
CA TYR A 112 2.02 2.84 -4.90
C TYR A 112 1.11 1.64 -5.21
N LEU A 113 1.44 0.84 -6.22
CA LEU A 113 0.67 -0.36 -6.58
C LEU A 113 1.32 -1.64 -6.05
N GLY A 114 2.64 -1.70 -6.04
CA GLY A 114 3.46 -2.77 -5.49
C GLY A 114 3.54 -4.06 -6.31
N ARG A 115 2.54 -4.36 -7.15
CA ARG A 115 2.48 -5.53 -8.04
C ARG A 115 2.25 -5.11 -9.47
N CYS A 116 3.15 -4.27 -9.96
CA CYS A 116 3.05 -3.52 -11.19
C CYS A 116 3.07 -4.38 -12.45
N SER A 117 2.44 -3.88 -13.51
CA SER A 117 2.71 -4.24 -14.89
C SER A 117 3.76 -3.32 -15.51
N ALA A 118 4.16 -3.60 -16.73
CA ALA A 118 4.99 -2.67 -17.52
C ALA A 118 4.29 -1.33 -17.85
N ASN A 119 2.99 -1.23 -17.61
CA ASN A 119 2.19 -0.03 -17.90
C ASN A 119 2.01 0.89 -16.68
N THR A 120 2.19 0.40 -15.47
CA THR A 120 1.78 1.07 -14.23
C THR A 120 2.37 2.47 -14.09
N ILE A 121 3.69 2.60 -14.21
CA ILE A 121 4.36 3.90 -14.10
C ILE A 121 3.88 4.87 -15.17
N LYS A 122 3.72 4.39 -16.41
CA LYS A 122 3.21 5.22 -17.51
C LYS A 122 1.80 5.75 -17.20
N ILE A 123 0.90 4.89 -16.71
CA ILE A 123 -0.48 5.29 -16.35
C ILE A 123 -0.47 6.32 -15.22
N ALA A 124 0.35 6.10 -14.18
CA ALA A 124 0.46 7.02 -13.05
C ALA A 124 1.01 8.39 -13.48
N CYS A 125 2.06 8.40 -14.32
CA CYS A 125 2.62 9.63 -14.88
C CYS A 125 1.65 10.35 -15.82
N GLU A 126 0.89 9.62 -16.66
CA GLU A 126 -0.13 10.22 -17.53
C GLU A 126 -1.28 10.87 -16.74
N TYR A 127 -1.56 10.38 -15.55
CA TYR A 127 -2.55 11.01 -14.67
C TYR A 127 -2.09 12.38 -14.16
N GLY A 128 -0.81 12.53 -13.81
CA GLY A 128 -0.13 13.80 -13.58
C GLY A 128 -0.58 14.61 -12.37
N ASN A 129 -1.35 14.01 -11.45
CA ASN A 129 -1.87 14.68 -10.26
C ASN A 129 -1.41 14.04 -8.94
N PHE A 130 -0.30 13.31 -8.97
CA PHE A 130 0.35 12.83 -7.77
C PHE A 130 1.52 13.74 -7.38
N ASP A 131 1.70 13.95 -6.09
CA ASP A 131 2.87 14.60 -5.54
C ASP A 131 4.08 13.67 -5.63
N TYR A 132 3.85 12.33 -5.54
CA TYR A 132 4.88 11.32 -5.69
C TYR A 132 4.33 9.95 -6.15
N ILE A 133 5.23 9.13 -6.70
CA ILE A 133 4.99 7.73 -7.09
C ILE A 133 6.06 6.88 -6.40
N SER A 134 5.65 5.76 -5.76
CA SER A 134 6.57 4.88 -5.00
C SER A 134 6.80 3.50 -5.64
N ASP A 135 6.33 3.28 -6.86
CA ASP A 135 6.51 1.99 -7.56
C ASP A 135 7.91 1.85 -8.18
N SER A 136 8.93 2.08 -7.37
CA SER A 136 10.33 1.89 -7.74
C SER A 136 11.14 1.41 -6.53
N TYR A 137 12.15 0.59 -6.79
CA TYR A 137 13.14 0.11 -5.81
C TYR A 137 14.55 0.47 -6.27
N ALA A 138 14.67 1.50 -7.12
CA ALA A 138 15.90 1.74 -7.87
C ALA A 138 16.91 2.63 -7.13
N ASP A 139 16.54 3.26 -6.03
CA ASP A 139 17.42 4.17 -5.28
C ASP A 139 17.02 4.19 -3.79
N ASP A 140 17.93 4.64 -2.94
CA ASP A 140 17.68 4.90 -1.52
C ASP A 140 17.08 6.30 -1.29
N LEU A 141 17.27 7.21 -2.24
CA LEU A 141 16.83 8.60 -2.18
C LEU A 141 15.75 8.90 -3.22
N PRO A 142 14.85 9.86 -2.94
CA PRO A 142 13.92 10.37 -3.94
C PRO A 142 14.63 10.96 -5.15
N TYR A 143 14.08 10.72 -6.33
CA TYR A 143 14.62 11.23 -7.59
C TYR A 143 13.52 11.64 -8.57
N TRP A 144 13.90 12.50 -9.54
CA TRP A 144 13.01 12.93 -10.59
C TRP A 144 13.05 11.97 -11.79
N TYR A 145 11.88 11.55 -12.23
CA TYR A 145 11.69 10.74 -13.42
C TYR A 145 10.91 11.53 -14.47
N ASN A 146 11.54 11.79 -15.62
CA ASN A 146 10.90 12.43 -16.74
C ASN A 146 10.32 11.39 -17.70
N ASN A 147 9.00 11.44 -17.92
CA ASN A 147 8.30 10.53 -18.82
C ASN A 147 8.25 11.04 -20.28
N GLY A 148 8.99 12.11 -20.60
CA GLY A 148 8.99 12.79 -21.90
C GLY A 148 7.99 13.93 -22.01
N SER A 149 7.13 14.15 -21.02
CA SER A 149 6.16 15.25 -20.99
C SER A 149 6.20 16.05 -19.69
N GLN A 150 6.52 15.42 -18.57
CA GLN A 150 6.62 16.07 -17.26
C GLN A 150 7.57 15.32 -16.35
N ASP A 151 8.06 16.03 -15.34
CA ASP A 151 8.82 15.44 -14.24
C ASP A 151 7.87 14.91 -13.17
N ASN A 152 8.16 13.70 -12.69
CA ASN A 152 7.42 13.03 -11.64
C ASN A 152 8.39 12.71 -10.51
N LEU A 153 8.03 13.01 -9.28
CA LEU A 153 8.83 12.64 -8.12
C LEU A 153 8.65 11.15 -7.84
N ILE A 154 9.74 10.42 -7.84
CA ILE A 154 9.78 9.04 -7.36
C ILE A 154 10.33 9.05 -5.94
N ILE A 155 9.57 8.48 -5.01
CA ILE A 155 10.02 8.16 -3.65
C ILE A 155 10.15 6.64 -3.60
N PRO A 156 11.36 6.09 -3.70
CA PRO A 156 11.54 4.64 -3.78
C PRO A 156 10.98 3.92 -2.56
N TYR A 157 10.41 2.75 -2.80
CA TYR A 157 10.00 1.83 -1.75
C TYR A 157 11.16 0.87 -1.44
N THR A 158 11.33 0.50 -0.17
CA THR A 158 12.34 -0.47 0.22
C THR A 158 11.71 -1.72 0.84
N LEU A 159 12.32 -2.88 0.59
CA LEU A 159 11.88 -4.17 1.14
C LEU A 159 12.68 -4.60 2.36
N ASP A 160 13.83 -4.04 2.58
CA ASP A 160 14.75 -4.43 3.66
C ASP A 160 14.27 -4.00 5.05
N VAL A 161 13.58 -2.86 5.13
CA VAL A 161 12.94 -2.35 6.37
C VAL A 161 11.47 -2.74 6.50
N ASN A 162 11.01 -3.72 5.73
CA ASN A 162 9.63 -4.17 5.78
C ASN A 162 9.42 -5.21 6.89
N ASP A 163 8.38 -5.01 7.71
CA ASP A 163 8.02 -5.90 8.82
C ASP A 163 7.56 -7.30 8.37
N MET A 164 7.24 -7.48 7.08
CA MET A 164 7.01 -8.81 6.49
C MET A 164 8.19 -9.75 6.72
N ARG A 165 9.40 -9.24 6.97
CA ARG A 165 10.57 -10.03 7.33
C ARG A 165 10.43 -10.80 8.64
N PHE A 166 9.51 -10.44 9.55
CA PHE A 166 9.17 -11.29 10.69
C PHE A 166 8.54 -12.63 10.28
N ALA A 167 7.94 -12.68 9.11
CA ALA A 167 7.23 -13.86 8.62
C ALA A 167 8.01 -14.62 7.54
N THR A 168 9.21 -14.19 7.17
CA THR A 168 10.07 -14.84 6.17
C THR A 168 11.22 -15.61 6.84
N ASN A 169 11.75 -16.61 6.13
CA ASN A 169 12.96 -17.29 6.55
C ASN A 169 14.12 -16.28 6.66
N GLN A 170 14.97 -16.44 7.70
CA GLN A 170 16.08 -15.51 7.98
C GLN A 170 15.64 -14.05 8.21
N GLY A 171 14.39 -13.84 8.59
CA GLY A 171 13.88 -12.55 8.96
C GLY A 171 14.10 -12.22 10.44
N PHE A 172 13.37 -11.24 10.94
CA PHE A 172 13.48 -10.83 12.33
C PHE A 172 12.71 -11.76 13.27
N ASN A 173 13.28 -12.02 14.45
CA ASN A 173 12.64 -12.82 15.50
C ASN A 173 12.21 -11.98 16.71
N SER A 174 12.62 -10.71 16.77
CA SER A 174 12.24 -9.79 17.86
C SER A 174 12.20 -8.35 17.39
N GLY A 175 11.46 -7.52 18.11
CA GLY A 175 11.42 -6.07 17.86
C GLY A 175 12.79 -5.42 18.05
N THR A 176 13.64 -5.95 18.97
CA THR A 176 15.01 -5.44 19.16
C THR A 176 15.86 -5.66 17.91
N GLN A 177 15.81 -6.85 17.31
CA GLN A 177 16.54 -7.11 16.05
C GLN A 177 16.10 -6.17 14.93
N PHE A 178 14.79 -5.90 14.81
CA PHE A 178 14.26 -4.97 13.83
C PHE A 178 14.72 -3.53 14.10
N TYR A 179 14.66 -3.12 15.37
CA TYR A 179 15.14 -1.80 15.78
C TYR A 179 16.63 -1.58 15.50
N ASP A 180 17.47 -2.56 15.87
CA ASP A 180 18.91 -2.49 15.64
C ASP A 180 19.21 -2.39 14.13
N TYR A 181 18.52 -3.19 13.32
CA TYR A 181 18.65 -3.15 11.86
C TYR A 181 18.24 -1.80 11.25
N LEU A 182 17.19 -1.17 11.78
CA LEU A 182 16.75 0.16 11.31
C LEU A 182 17.67 1.29 11.74
N LYS A 183 18.43 1.07 12.81
CA LYS A 183 19.33 2.08 13.37
C LYS A 183 20.67 2.12 12.66
N ASP A 184 21.16 0.96 12.19
CA ASP A 184 22.43 0.81 11.48
C ASP A 184 22.35 1.32 10.02
#